data_52164301b97bab1c7b5d41fcba240aa4
#
_entry.id   52164301b97bab1c7b5d41fcba240aa4
#
_cell.length_a   1.000
_cell.length_b   1.000
_cell.length_c   1.000
_cell.angle_alpha   90.00
_cell.angle_beta   90.00
_cell.angle_gamma   90.00
#
_symmetry.space_group_name_H-M   'P 1'
#
loop_
_entity.id
_entity.type
_entity.pdbx_description
1 polymer ?
#
loop_
_entity_poly.entity_id
_entity_poly.type
_entity_poly.pdbx_seq_one_letter_code
_entity_poly.pdbx_strand_id
1 'polypeptide(L)'
;MRGAINKEERFMKKLLKSVAALSLSAMMLLSPGVLAEEDEEESNVVELTTVVQEYEGKQIVLKTAGLDILEQDGYKFKDLNKNGELDPYEDWRLTPEERTEDLLSRMSDKNKAAQMAHMTLVTLKESWFSDLDIGFALTYTYFAESKESAGEKMNYVQSLCEESELGIPVVFSMDSVIGASWINDTTILPDAITLGATGDAELVQELADIQRQEMKALGVRMSLSPNADLATDPRWGRNQETYGEDANTAKAMVVAAITGLQNGTDGIGVDSVMSCVKHFPGSGPQTGGVDGSPLVFDDETFALHLSIFEAALTVHPASIMPYGYSTVPYLGGDAVENYAHESSVVMNDVLRGRLGYDGIIQTDWGLNHIVAMQAGADVMGGMGQRDVTRMVDQVDPSLLTDRCRRLLLAKFRLGVFCLLYTSPSPR
;
A
#
# COMPACT_ATOMS: atom_id res chain seq x y z
N MET A 1 19.65 -19.01 42.08
CA MET A 1 18.18 -18.94 42.00
C MET A 1 17.62 -17.53 41.68
N ARG A 2 18.27 -16.40 41.98
CA ARG A 2 17.76 -15.05 41.66
C ARG A 2 17.89 -14.61 40.17
N GLY A 3 18.66 -15.31 39.35
CA GLY A 3 18.84 -14.98 37.94
C GLY A 3 17.80 -15.57 36.97
N ALA A 4 17.16 -16.68 37.33
CA ALA A 4 16.14 -17.33 36.49
C ALA A 4 14.77 -16.64 36.60
N ILE A 5 14.41 -16.14 37.78
CA ILE A 5 13.15 -15.44 38.02
C ILE A 5 13.04 -14.15 37.18
N ASN A 6 14.15 -13.49 36.92
CA ASN A 6 14.18 -12.21 36.16
C ASN A 6 14.01 -12.41 34.64
N LYS A 7 14.30 -13.61 34.12
CA LYS A 7 14.11 -13.92 32.69
C LYS A 7 12.65 -14.29 32.39
N GLU A 8 12.02 -15.07 33.25
CA GLU A 8 10.59 -15.42 33.11
C GLU A 8 9.67 -14.20 33.30
N GLU A 9 9.97 -13.33 34.26
CA GLU A 9 9.19 -12.08 34.43
C GLU A 9 9.31 -11.11 33.23
N ARG A 10 10.49 -11.06 32.63
CA ARG A 10 10.68 -10.26 31.39
C ARG A 10 9.98 -10.89 30.19
N PHE A 11 10.00 -12.22 30.11
CA PHE A 11 9.29 -12.95 29.07
C PHE A 11 7.77 -12.80 29.21
N MET A 12 7.24 -12.95 30.44
CA MET A 12 5.81 -12.74 30.72
C MET A 12 5.36 -11.30 30.48
N LYS A 13 6.19 -10.29 30.78
CA LYS A 13 5.88 -8.89 30.48
C LYS A 13 5.90 -8.57 28.97
N LYS A 14 6.77 -9.24 28.20
CA LYS A 14 6.75 -9.15 26.73
C LYS A 14 5.53 -9.87 26.14
N LEU A 15 5.21 -11.07 26.64
CA LEU A 15 4.03 -11.83 26.21
C LEU A 15 2.73 -11.06 26.49
N LEU A 16 2.59 -10.44 27.68
CA LEU A 16 1.44 -9.60 28.03
C LEU A 16 1.31 -8.35 27.15
N LYS A 17 2.43 -7.78 26.68
CA LYS A 17 2.39 -6.66 25.73
C LYS A 17 1.98 -7.10 24.32
N SER A 18 2.39 -8.27 23.88
CA SER A 18 1.98 -8.86 22.60
C SER A 18 0.50 -9.28 22.61
N VAL A 19 0.04 -9.87 23.72
CA VAL A 19 -1.39 -10.23 23.90
C VAL A 19 -2.27 -8.97 24.00
N ALA A 20 -1.76 -7.86 24.57
CA ALA A 20 -2.50 -6.59 24.61
C ALA A 20 -2.60 -5.93 23.20
N ALA A 21 -1.63 -6.15 22.33
CA ALA A 21 -1.69 -5.68 20.93
C ALA A 21 -2.69 -6.53 20.09
N LEU A 22 -2.74 -7.85 20.32
CA LEU A 22 -3.71 -8.74 19.67
C LEU A 22 -5.14 -8.55 20.17
N SER A 23 -5.33 -8.19 21.46
CA SER A 23 -6.68 -7.92 22.01
C SER A 23 -7.29 -6.60 21.53
N LEU A 24 -6.49 -5.64 21.03
CA LEU A 24 -7.04 -4.40 20.44
C LEU A 24 -7.72 -4.67 19.08
N SER A 25 -7.26 -5.63 18.31
CA SER A 25 -7.91 -6.00 17.04
C SER A 25 -9.22 -6.79 17.24
N ALA A 26 -9.35 -7.53 18.34
CA ALA A 26 -10.53 -8.34 18.66
C ALA A 26 -11.56 -7.63 19.57
N MET A 27 -11.17 -6.56 20.29
CA MET A 27 -12.04 -5.84 21.23
C MET A 27 -12.85 -4.70 20.60
N MET A 28 -12.67 -4.38 19.31
CA MET A 28 -13.52 -3.38 18.64
C MET A 28 -14.89 -3.91 18.19
N LEU A 29 -15.23 -5.16 18.48
CA LEU A 29 -16.52 -5.75 18.08
C LEU A 29 -17.63 -5.71 19.16
N LEU A 30 -17.37 -5.16 20.36
CA LEU A 30 -18.38 -5.07 21.42
C LEU A 30 -18.29 -3.74 22.18
N SER A 31 -18.85 -2.68 21.62
CA SER A 31 -19.22 -1.49 22.40
C SER A 31 -20.72 -1.25 22.24
N PRO A 32 -21.50 -1.13 23.36
CA PRO A 32 -22.90 -0.75 23.27
C PRO A 32 -23.03 0.70 22.86
N GLY A 33 -24.03 0.97 22.02
CA GLY A 33 -24.27 2.24 21.36
C GLY A 33 -24.21 3.46 22.29
N VAL A 34 -23.30 4.34 21.97
CA VAL A 34 -23.43 5.76 22.28
C VAL A 34 -24.39 6.32 21.23
N LEU A 35 -25.51 6.85 21.68
CA LEU A 35 -26.38 7.67 20.85
C LEU A 35 -25.52 8.86 20.37
N ALA A 36 -25.08 8.81 19.13
CA ALA A 36 -24.50 9.96 18.47
C ALA A 36 -25.63 10.99 18.33
N GLU A 37 -25.39 12.21 18.78
CA GLU A 37 -26.10 13.38 18.29
C GLU A 37 -25.95 13.37 16.77
N GLU A 38 -27.06 13.53 16.06
CA GLU A 38 -27.06 13.77 14.62
C GLU A 38 -26.42 15.16 14.39
N ASP A 39 -25.10 15.21 14.33
CA ASP A 39 -24.41 16.30 13.67
C ASP A 39 -24.86 16.25 12.20
N GLU A 40 -25.42 17.34 11.70
CA GLU A 40 -25.72 17.50 10.28
C GLU A 40 -24.41 17.20 9.53
N GLU A 41 -24.33 16.04 8.86
CA GLU A 41 -23.17 15.72 7.99
C GLU A 41 -23.11 16.81 6.91
N GLU A 42 -22.15 17.73 7.02
CA GLU A 42 -21.84 18.62 5.91
C GLU A 42 -21.56 17.72 4.70
N SER A 43 -22.33 17.95 3.64
CA SER A 43 -22.23 17.20 2.38
C SER A 43 -20.80 17.29 1.85
N ASN A 44 -20.05 16.19 1.89
CA ASN A 44 -18.70 16.07 1.33
C ASN A 44 -18.68 16.05 -0.22
N VAL A 45 -19.77 16.48 -0.85
CA VAL A 45 -19.89 16.52 -2.31
C VAL A 45 -19.05 17.67 -2.86
N VAL A 46 -18.05 17.31 -3.64
CA VAL A 46 -17.12 18.25 -4.28
C VAL A 46 -17.54 18.46 -5.74
N GLU A 47 -17.69 19.71 -6.16
CA GLU A 47 -17.93 20.05 -7.56
C GLU A 47 -16.61 19.91 -8.35
N LEU A 48 -16.63 19.13 -9.43
CA LEU A 48 -15.43 18.80 -10.20
C LEU A 48 -15.44 19.48 -11.56
N THR A 49 -14.39 20.23 -11.84
CA THR A 49 -14.05 20.68 -13.21
C THR A 49 -13.35 19.54 -13.94
N THR A 50 -13.84 19.20 -15.15
CA THR A 50 -13.24 18.17 -16.00
C THR A 50 -12.80 18.79 -17.32
N VAL A 51 -11.54 18.58 -17.68
CA VAL A 51 -10.96 18.97 -18.97
C VAL A 51 -10.59 17.71 -19.73
N VAL A 52 -11.06 17.59 -20.96
CA VAL A 52 -10.71 16.50 -21.88
C VAL A 52 -10.00 17.08 -23.08
N GLN A 53 -8.83 16.52 -23.43
CA GLN A 53 -8.02 16.94 -24.56
C GLN A 53 -7.31 15.76 -25.20
N GLU A 54 -6.78 15.93 -26.38
CA GLU A 54 -6.06 14.89 -27.12
C GLU A 54 -4.59 15.26 -27.29
N TYR A 55 -3.70 14.28 -27.06
CA TYR A 55 -2.27 14.43 -27.27
C TYR A 55 -1.69 13.12 -27.82
N GLU A 56 -1.02 13.19 -28.97
CA GLU A 56 -0.43 12.03 -29.65
C GLU A 56 -1.37 10.83 -29.80
N GLY A 57 -2.66 11.12 -30.10
CA GLY A 57 -3.68 10.08 -30.29
C GLY A 57 -4.19 9.46 -28.99
N LYS A 58 -3.83 10.01 -27.84
CA LYS A 58 -4.32 9.59 -26.53
C LYS A 58 -5.21 10.66 -25.90
N GLN A 59 -6.28 10.23 -25.26
CA GLN A 59 -7.13 11.12 -24.49
C GLN A 59 -6.49 11.41 -23.13
N ILE A 60 -6.28 12.69 -22.84
CA ILE A 60 -5.83 13.21 -21.56
C ILE A 60 -7.03 13.82 -20.85
N VAL A 61 -7.30 13.35 -19.64
CA VAL A 61 -8.38 13.86 -18.80
C VAL A 61 -7.77 14.48 -17.54
N LEU A 62 -8.09 15.74 -17.29
CA LEU A 62 -7.74 16.42 -16.05
C LEU A 62 -9.02 16.62 -15.23
N LYS A 63 -8.96 16.32 -13.94
CA LYS A 63 -10.04 16.61 -13.00
C LYS A 63 -9.49 17.39 -11.81
N THR A 64 -10.21 18.42 -11.38
CA THR A 64 -9.83 19.24 -10.23
C THR A 64 -11.07 19.73 -9.49
N ALA A 65 -10.94 19.90 -8.18
CA ALA A 65 -11.97 20.49 -7.30
C ALA A 65 -11.89 22.03 -7.25
N GLY A 66 -10.72 22.61 -7.50
CA GLY A 66 -10.57 24.07 -7.34
C GLY A 66 -9.27 24.66 -7.87
N LEU A 67 -8.38 23.84 -8.44
CA LEU A 67 -7.13 24.36 -9.01
C LEU A 67 -7.39 25.12 -10.31
N ASP A 68 -6.60 26.16 -10.53
CA ASP A 68 -6.55 26.86 -11.80
C ASP A 68 -6.03 25.96 -12.93
N ILE A 69 -6.51 26.20 -14.12
CA ILE A 69 -6.10 25.48 -15.32
C ILE A 69 -5.21 26.43 -16.15
N LEU A 70 -3.95 26.09 -16.24
CA LEU A 70 -2.98 26.76 -17.08
C LEU A 70 -3.16 26.33 -18.54
N GLU A 71 -2.88 27.24 -19.49
CA GLU A 71 -2.85 26.93 -20.92
C GLU A 71 -1.48 27.28 -21.49
N GLN A 72 -0.82 26.28 -22.07
CA GLN A 72 0.46 26.46 -22.77
C GLN A 72 0.53 25.56 -24.02
N ASP A 73 0.99 26.11 -25.13
CA ASP A 73 1.11 25.44 -26.43
C ASP A 73 -0.21 24.83 -26.96
N GLY A 74 -1.36 25.39 -26.53
CA GLY A 74 -2.70 24.91 -26.88
C GLY A 74 -3.16 23.70 -26.03
N TYR A 75 -2.43 23.35 -24.98
CA TYR A 75 -2.79 22.30 -24.03
C TYR A 75 -3.06 22.87 -22.63
N LYS A 76 -3.84 22.14 -21.84
CA LYS A 76 -4.28 22.52 -20.50
C LYS A 76 -3.59 21.67 -19.44
N PHE A 77 -3.25 22.31 -18.32
CA PHE A 77 -2.52 21.71 -17.20
C PHE A 77 -3.15 22.17 -15.89
N LYS A 78 -2.98 21.41 -14.82
CA LYS A 78 -3.37 21.82 -13.47
C LYS A 78 -2.23 22.62 -12.85
N ASP A 79 -2.54 23.80 -12.30
CA ASP A 79 -1.61 24.59 -11.46
C ASP A 79 -1.62 24.01 -10.04
N LEU A 80 -0.79 22.97 -9.81
CA LEU A 80 -0.80 22.19 -8.57
C LEU A 80 -0.26 22.98 -7.39
N ASN A 81 0.77 23.84 -7.59
CA ASN A 81 1.36 24.65 -6.55
C ASN A 81 0.85 26.11 -6.52
N LYS A 82 -0.11 26.44 -7.36
CA LYS A 82 -0.83 27.72 -7.39
C LYS A 82 0.08 28.93 -7.64
N ASN A 83 1.18 28.74 -8.40
CA ASN A 83 2.13 29.79 -8.71
C ASN A 83 1.82 30.55 -10.00
N GLY A 84 0.87 30.07 -10.83
CA GLY A 84 0.47 30.63 -12.11
C GLY A 84 1.42 30.35 -13.27
N GLU A 85 2.42 29.48 -13.08
CA GLU A 85 3.41 29.06 -14.09
C GLU A 85 3.35 27.53 -14.28
N LEU A 86 3.60 27.04 -15.48
CA LEU A 86 3.65 25.60 -15.72
C LEU A 86 5.01 25.07 -15.30
N ASP A 87 5.05 24.36 -14.20
CA ASP A 87 6.24 23.67 -13.70
C ASP A 87 6.42 22.28 -14.33
N PRO A 88 7.68 21.78 -14.44
CA PRO A 88 7.91 20.48 -15.08
C PRO A 88 7.14 19.31 -14.44
N TYR A 89 6.90 19.29 -13.12
CA TYR A 89 6.14 18.20 -12.49
C TYR A 89 4.63 18.24 -12.83
N GLU A 90 4.11 19.38 -13.26
CA GLU A 90 2.72 19.59 -13.70
C GLU A 90 2.52 19.25 -15.17
N ASP A 91 3.60 19.35 -15.96
CA ASP A 91 3.57 19.05 -17.39
C ASP A 91 3.47 17.54 -17.65
N TRP A 92 2.24 17.09 -17.90
CA TRP A 92 1.95 15.67 -18.14
C TRP A 92 2.54 15.14 -19.46
N ARG A 93 3.14 15.97 -20.30
CA ARG A 93 3.85 15.59 -21.54
C ARG A 93 5.25 15.06 -21.23
N LEU A 94 5.83 15.45 -20.09
CA LEU A 94 7.15 15.00 -19.65
C LEU A 94 7.08 13.57 -19.07
N THR A 95 8.23 12.91 -19.05
CA THR A 95 8.35 11.56 -18.50
C THR A 95 8.08 11.54 -16.98
N PRO A 96 7.61 10.42 -16.42
CA PRO A 96 7.47 10.26 -14.98
C PRO A 96 8.76 10.56 -14.21
N GLU A 97 9.91 10.23 -14.79
CA GLU A 97 11.23 10.46 -14.22
C GLU A 97 11.56 11.95 -14.12
N GLU A 98 11.37 12.72 -15.21
CA GLU A 98 11.59 14.17 -15.23
C GLU A 98 10.68 14.89 -14.24
N ARG A 99 9.41 14.52 -14.19
CA ARG A 99 8.41 15.07 -13.25
C ARG A 99 8.77 14.75 -11.80
N THR A 100 9.27 13.55 -11.54
CA THR A 100 9.71 13.11 -10.21
C THR A 100 10.87 13.96 -9.70
N GLU A 101 11.91 14.18 -10.51
CA GLU A 101 13.08 14.95 -10.07
C GLU A 101 12.74 16.42 -9.83
N ASP A 102 11.89 17.03 -10.66
CA ASP A 102 11.44 18.40 -10.45
C ASP A 102 10.65 18.52 -9.14
N LEU A 103 9.64 17.67 -8.91
CA LEU A 103 8.85 17.71 -7.68
C LEU A 103 9.72 17.48 -6.44
N LEU A 104 10.63 16.51 -6.47
CA LEU A 104 11.57 16.24 -5.36
C LEU A 104 12.41 17.47 -5.01
N SER A 105 12.81 18.26 -6.00
CA SER A 105 13.62 19.47 -5.80
C SER A 105 12.87 20.57 -5.05
N ARG A 106 11.53 20.53 -5.08
CA ARG A 106 10.62 21.50 -4.43
C ARG A 106 10.20 21.08 -3.03
N MET A 107 10.32 19.78 -2.71
CA MET A 107 9.83 19.21 -1.46
C MET A 107 10.75 19.48 -0.29
N SER A 108 10.19 19.90 0.83
CA SER A 108 10.85 19.87 2.14
C SER A 108 11.03 18.42 2.63
N ASP A 109 11.92 18.19 3.60
CA ASP A 109 12.09 16.88 4.23
C ASP A 109 10.80 16.42 4.94
N LYS A 110 9.97 17.36 5.41
CA LYS A 110 8.65 17.08 5.98
C LYS A 110 7.70 16.51 4.90
N ASN A 111 7.61 17.12 3.72
CA ASN A 111 6.79 16.59 2.62
C ASN A 111 7.28 15.20 2.19
N LYS A 112 8.60 15.01 2.07
CA LYS A 112 9.18 13.70 1.72
C LYS A 112 8.84 12.63 2.75
N ALA A 113 9.00 12.94 4.05
CA ALA A 113 8.64 12.01 5.12
C ALA A 113 7.14 11.70 5.16
N ALA A 114 6.28 12.68 4.88
CA ALA A 114 4.83 12.49 4.83
C ALA A 114 4.41 11.58 3.66
N GLN A 115 5.10 11.62 2.52
CA GLN A 115 4.84 10.70 1.42
C GLN A 115 5.08 9.23 1.79
N MET A 116 5.91 8.94 2.80
CA MET A 116 6.16 7.57 3.29
C MET A 116 5.08 7.07 4.24
N ALA A 117 4.18 7.94 4.70
CA ALA A 117 3.13 7.57 5.63
C ALA A 117 1.98 6.86 4.90
N HIS A 118 1.59 5.69 5.42
CA HIS A 118 0.39 4.97 5.02
C HIS A 118 -0.57 4.90 6.21
N MET A 119 -1.50 5.82 6.24
CA MET A 119 -2.42 5.98 7.37
C MET A 119 -3.62 5.04 7.23
N THR A 120 -4.15 4.58 8.37
CA THR A 120 -5.46 3.93 8.42
C THR A 120 -6.53 4.99 8.69
N LEU A 121 -7.48 5.17 7.75
CA LEU A 121 -8.54 6.14 7.89
C LEU A 121 -9.74 5.54 8.65
N VAL A 122 -9.73 5.70 9.96
CA VAL A 122 -10.87 5.44 10.85
C VAL A 122 -11.77 6.67 10.91
N THR A 123 -11.15 7.86 11.02
CA THR A 123 -11.77 9.18 10.99
C THR A 123 -10.95 10.10 10.12
N LEU A 124 -11.57 11.07 9.48
CA LEU A 124 -10.87 12.08 8.70
C LEU A 124 -10.29 13.17 9.62
N LYS A 125 -9.07 13.56 9.33
CA LYS A 125 -8.46 14.80 9.81
C LYS A 125 -7.87 15.52 8.61
N GLU A 126 -8.53 16.57 8.18
CA GLU A 126 -8.26 17.29 6.94
C GLU A 126 -6.81 17.75 6.82
N SER A 127 -6.24 18.30 7.90
CA SER A 127 -4.85 18.78 7.94
C SER A 127 -3.79 17.70 7.68
N TRP A 128 -4.15 16.44 7.61
CA TRP A 128 -3.24 15.39 7.16
C TRP A 128 -3.00 15.46 5.66
N PHE A 129 -3.97 15.97 4.92
CA PHE A 129 -3.94 16.06 3.47
C PHE A 129 -3.65 17.47 2.98
N SER A 130 -4.22 18.51 3.64
CA SER A 130 -3.99 19.91 3.27
C SER A 130 -2.63 20.45 3.74
N ASP A 131 -2.07 19.96 4.88
CA ASP A 131 -0.87 20.54 5.49
C ASP A 131 0.35 19.62 5.50
N LEU A 132 0.13 18.28 5.37
CA LEU A 132 1.20 17.30 5.54
C LEU A 132 1.54 16.52 4.27
N ASP A 133 0.70 16.51 3.24
CA ASP A 133 0.88 15.72 2.02
C ASP A 133 1.05 14.22 2.29
N ILE A 134 0.18 13.61 3.11
CA ILE A 134 0.22 12.16 3.39
C ILE A 134 0.18 11.35 2.08
N GLY A 135 1.13 10.43 1.93
CA GLY A 135 1.34 9.71 0.67
C GLY A 135 0.30 8.64 0.36
N PHE A 136 -0.12 7.88 1.39
CA PHE A 136 -1.00 6.72 1.24
C PHE A 136 -2.05 6.69 2.35
N ALA A 137 -3.25 6.21 2.02
CA ALA A 137 -4.35 6.09 2.96
C ALA A 137 -5.08 4.76 2.77
N LEU A 138 -5.08 3.91 3.81
CA LEU A 138 -5.87 2.68 3.84
C LEU A 138 -7.34 3.04 4.03
N THR A 139 -8.17 2.63 3.07
CA THR A 139 -9.62 2.71 3.19
C THR A 139 -10.08 1.76 4.28
N TYR A 140 -10.67 2.31 5.33
CA TYR A 140 -11.12 1.56 6.49
C TYR A 140 -12.54 2.02 6.88
N THR A 141 -12.88 2.03 8.15
CA THR A 141 -14.25 2.32 8.62
C THR A 141 -14.81 3.66 8.16
N TYR A 142 -13.97 4.67 7.90
CA TYR A 142 -14.42 5.95 7.35
C TYR A 142 -15.10 5.81 5.97
N PHE A 143 -14.72 4.81 5.18
CA PHE A 143 -15.26 4.54 3.84
C PHE A 143 -16.22 3.35 3.79
N ALA A 144 -16.50 2.69 4.92
CA ALA A 144 -17.29 1.45 4.97
C ALA A 144 -18.80 1.69 4.80
N GLU A 145 -19.17 2.45 3.79
CA GLU A 145 -20.55 2.79 3.42
C GLU A 145 -20.85 2.32 2.00
N SER A 146 -21.84 2.92 1.33
CA SER A 146 -22.10 2.63 -0.08
C SER A 146 -20.93 3.06 -0.96
N LYS A 147 -20.79 2.48 -2.14
CA LYS A 147 -19.77 2.84 -3.13
C LYS A 147 -19.89 4.30 -3.58
N GLU A 148 -21.09 4.86 -3.61
CA GLU A 148 -21.34 6.27 -3.92
C GLU A 148 -20.76 7.18 -2.84
N SER A 149 -21.11 6.94 -1.57
CA SER A 149 -20.60 7.70 -0.41
C SER A 149 -19.08 7.57 -0.30
N ALA A 150 -18.53 6.36 -0.48
CA ALA A 150 -17.08 6.15 -0.47
C ALA A 150 -16.37 6.96 -1.57
N GLY A 151 -16.93 7.00 -2.79
CA GLY A 151 -16.42 7.80 -3.91
C GLY A 151 -16.43 9.30 -3.62
N GLU A 152 -17.52 9.82 -3.04
CA GLU A 152 -17.64 11.23 -2.64
C GLU A 152 -16.59 11.58 -1.55
N LYS A 153 -16.45 10.75 -0.53
CA LYS A 153 -15.44 10.93 0.52
C LYS A 153 -14.00 10.88 -0.04
N MET A 154 -13.71 9.99 -0.99
CA MET A 154 -12.39 9.96 -1.65
C MET A 154 -12.15 11.24 -2.46
N ASN A 155 -13.16 11.72 -3.18
CA ASN A 155 -13.06 12.98 -3.90
C ASN A 155 -12.82 14.15 -2.95
N TYR A 156 -13.50 14.19 -1.81
CA TYR A 156 -13.29 15.21 -0.80
C TYR A 156 -11.85 15.18 -0.25
N VAL A 157 -11.32 14.00 0.10
CA VAL A 157 -9.92 13.90 0.55
C VAL A 157 -8.93 14.34 -0.54
N GLN A 158 -9.21 14.04 -1.81
CA GLN A 158 -8.36 14.51 -2.90
C GLN A 158 -8.42 16.05 -3.08
N SER A 159 -9.57 16.68 -2.84
CA SER A 159 -9.66 18.15 -2.88
C SER A 159 -8.81 18.78 -1.78
N LEU A 160 -8.74 18.18 -0.59
CA LEU A 160 -7.82 18.64 0.46
C LEU A 160 -6.34 18.51 0.04
N CYS A 161 -5.98 17.47 -0.73
CA CYS A 161 -4.62 17.38 -1.27
C CYS A 161 -4.33 18.53 -2.26
N GLU A 162 -5.32 18.98 -3.04
CA GLU A 162 -5.16 20.13 -3.94
C GLU A 162 -5.00 21.46 -3.19
N GLU A 163 -5.43 21.54 -1.91
CA GLU A 163 -5.19 22.71 -1.05
C GLU A 163 -3.76 22.81 -0.55
N SER A 164 -3.02 21.69 -0.51
CA SER A 164 -1.64 21.65 -0.04
C SER A 164 -0.69 22.49 -0.92
N GLU A 165 0.51 22.76 -0.41
CA GLU A 165 1.51 23.62 -1.10
C GLU A 165 1.91 23.08 -2.48
N LEU A 166 1.99 21.75 -2.64
CA LEU A 166 2.47 21.11 -3.87
C LEU A 166 1.38 20.30 -4.60
N GLY A 167 0.17 20.25 -4.07
CA GLY A 167 -0.95 19.55 -4.68
C GLY A 167 -0.70 18.05 -4.88
N ILE A 168 0.09 17.40 -3.99
CA ILE A 168 0.48 15.99 -4.16
C ILE A 168 -0.69 15.09 -3.76
N PRO A 169 -1.23 14.30 -4.70
CA PRO A 169 -2.38 13.46 -4.43
C PRO A 169 -2.05 12.27 -3.49
N VAL A 170 -3.00 11.91 -2.63
CA VAL A 170 -2.92 10.67 -1.85
C VAL A 170 -3.27 9.45 -2.70
N VAL A 171 -2.62 8.32 -2.45
CA VAL A 171 -3.00 7.01 -3.01
C VAL A 171 -3.84 6.27 -2.00
N PHE A 172 -5.12 6.04 -2.33
CA PHE A 172 -5.96 5.16 -1.52
C PHE A 172 -5.61 3.71 -1.77
N SER A 173 -5.48 2.96 -0.68
CA SER A 173 -5.26 1.52 -0.67
C SER A 173 -6.41 0.78 -0.01
N MET A 174 -6.51 -0.51 -0.25
CA MET A 174 -7.48 -1.39 0.37
C MET A 174 -6.86 -2.77 0.65
N ASP A 175 -7.20 -3.36 1.77
CA ASP A 175 -6.92 -4.78 2.03
C ASP A 175 -7.98 -5.63 1.31
N SER A 176 -7.72 -5.88 0.04
CA SER A 176 -8.69 -6.35 -0.93
C SER A 176 -8.42 -7.79 -1.38
N VAL A 177 -8.20 -8.69 -0.41
CA VAL A 177 -7.93 -10.12 -0.67
C VAL A 177 -9.12 -10.87 -1.29
N ILE A 178 -10.34 -10.34 -1.12
CA ILE A 178 -11.59 -10.87 -1.69
C ILE A 178 -12.37 -9.80 -2.46
N GLY A 179 -11.69 -8.96 -3.24
CA GLY A 179 -12.29 -7.82 -3.94
C GLY A 179 -12.33 -6.55 -3.10
N ALA A 180 -13.11 -5.54 -3.49
CA ALA A 180 -13.23 -4.26 -2.79
C ALA A 180 -14.16 -4.34 -1.55
N SER A 181 -14.11 -5.43 -0.81
CA SER A 181 -15.07 -5.88 0.21
C SER A 181 -15.20 -4.99 1.46
N TRP A 182 -14.32 -4.00 1.64
CA TRP A 182 -14.42 -3.02 2.73
C TRP A 182 -15.44 -1.90 2.46
N ILE A 183 -15.93 -1.79 1.21
CA ILE A 183 -16.96 -0.84 0.81
C ILE A 183 -18.22 -1.65 0.47
N ASN A 184 -19.37 -1.25 1.01
CA ASN A 184 -20.63 -1.93 0.73
C ASN A 184 -21.00 -1.81 -0.76
N ASP A 185 -21.82 -2.75 -1.24
CA ASP A 185 -22.32 -2.82 -2.61
C ASP A 185 -21.25 -3.04 -3.69
N THR A 186 -20.07 -3.53 -3.28
CA THR A 186 -19.00 -3.97 -4.18
C THR A 186 -19.03 -5.48 -4.41
N THR A 187 -18.28 -5.93 -5.42
CA THR A 187 -18.18 -7.36 -5.75
C THR A 187 -17.32 -8.09 -4.71
N ILE A 188 -17.88 -9.14 -4.11
CA ILE A 188 -17.14 -10.05 -3.24
C ILE A 188 -16.63 -11.21 -4.10
N LEU A 189 -15.31 -11.40 -4.12
CA LEU A 189 -14.65 -12.49 -4.82
C LEU A 189 -14.50 -13.72 -3.91
N PRO A 190 -14.33 -14.93 -4.48
CA PRO A 190 -13.97 -16.11 -3.70
C PRO A 190 -12.63 -15.91 -2.96
N ASP A 191 -12.49 -16.59 -1.82
CA ASP A 191 -11.21 -16.66 -1.10
C ASP A 191 -10.10 -17.24 -1.98
N ALA A 192 -8.85 -16.85 -1.73
CA ALA A 192 -7.70 -17.30 -2.51
C ALA A 192 -7.54 -18.84 -2.49
N ILE A 193 -7.82 -19.50 -1.35
CA ILE A 193 -7.78 -20.97 -1.26
C ILE A 193 -8.80 -21.64 -2.18
N THR A 194 -9.98 -21.05 -2.35
CA THR A 194 -11.00 -21.52 -3.28
C THR A 194 -10.55 -21.36 -4.73
N LEU A 195 -9.93 -20.22 -5.04
CA LEU A 195 -9.35 -19.96 -6.36
C LEU A 195 -8.18 -20.91 -6.65
N GLY A 196 -7.29 -21.14 -5.68
CA GLY A 196 -6.21 -22.12 -5.78
C GLY A 196 -6.71 -23.53 -6.08
N ALA A 197 -7.83 -23.95 -5.47
CA ALA A 197 -8.44 -25.26 -5.70
C ALA A 197 -8.99 -25.44 -7.13
N THR A 198 -9.23 -24.36 -7.87
CA THR A 198 -9.64 -24.44 -9.29
C THR A 198 -8.51 -24.90 -10.19
N GLY A 199 -7.26 -24.60 -9.85
CA GLY A 199 -6.09 -24.78 -10.72
C GLY A 199 -6.09 -23.87 -11.95
N ASP A 200 -6.98 -22.86 -12.00
CA ASP A 200 -7.23 -22.01 -13.17
C ASP A 200 -6.68 -20.60 -12.96
N ALA A 201 -5.45 -20.39 -13.40
CA ALA A 201 -4.78 -19.08 -13.29
C ALA A 201 -5.39 -18.01 -14.22
N GLU A 202 -6.01 -18.42 -15.34
CA GLU A 202 -6.67 -17.50 -16.26
C GLU A 202 -7.91 -16.90 -15.60
N LEU A 203 -8.71 -17.72 -14.90
CA LEU A 203 -9.82 -17.24 -14.08
C LEU A 203 -9.36 -16.26 -12.99
N VAL A 204 -8.24 -16.55 -12.31
CA VAL A 204 -7.70 -15.63 -11.27
C VAL A 204 -7.32 -14.29 -11.89
N GLN A 205 -6.70 -14.28 -13.06
CA GLN A 205 -6.36 -13.04 -13.76
C GLN A 205 -7.61 -12.23 -14.14
N GLU A 206 -8.64 -12.89 -14.68
CA GLU A 206 -9.92 -12.24 -15.03
C GLU A 206 -10.59 -11.61 -13.80
N LEU A 207 -10.65 -12.33 -12.69
CA LEU A 207 -11.24 -11.82 -11.44
C LEU A 207 -10.42 -10.66 -10.86
N ALA A 208 -9.10 -10.73 -10.91
CA ALA A 208 -8.22 -9.64 -10.51
C ALA A 208 -8.37 -8.40 -11.40
N ASP A 209 -8.65 -8.56 -12.70
CA ASP A 209 -8.96 -7.45 -13.60
C ASP A 209 -10.32 -6.81 -13.29
N ILE A 210 -11.33 -7.61 -12.96
CA ILE A 210 -12.63 -7.08 -12.50
C ILE A 210 -12.43 -6.28 -11.21
N GLN A 211 -11.69 -6.81 -10.24
CA GLN A 211 -11.31 -6.10 -9.01
C GLN A 211 -10.59 -4.78 -9.30
N ARG A 212 -9.62 -4.79 -10.21
CA ARG A 212 -8.91 -3.59 -10.65
C ARG A 212 -9.85 -2.52 -11.18
N GLN A 213 -10.78 -2.90 -12.06
CA GLN A 213 -11.74 -1.98 -12.64
C GLN A 213 -12.65 -1.36 -11.58
N GLU A 214 -13.17 -2.16 -10.66
CA GLU A 214 -14.03 -1.70 -9.56
C GLU A 214 -13.27 -0.77 -8.59
N MET A 215 -12.07 -1.16 -8.16
CA MET A 215 -11.22 -0.32 -7.31
C MET A 215 -10.88 1.02 -7.96
N LYS A 216 -10.51 1.03 -9.25
CA LYS A 216 -10.28 2.28 -10.00
C LYS A 216 -11.52 3.17 -10.04
N ALA A 217 -12.69 2.60 -10.28
CA ALA A 217 -13.94 3.36 -10.31
C ALA A 217 -14.25 4.03 -8.97
N LEU A 218 -13.87 3.38 -7.86
CA LEU A 218 -13.95 3.92 -6.51
C LEU A 218 -12.86 4.95 -6.18
N GLY A 219 -11.78 5.05 -6.95
CA GLY A 219 -10.62 5.90 -6.66
C GLY A 219 -9.49 5.19 -5.90
N VAL A 220 -9.66 3.91 -5.59
CA VAL A 220 -8.61 3.09 -4.94
C VAL A 220 -7.57 2.67 -5.97
N ARG A 221 -6.30 2.97 -5.71
CA ARG A 221 -5.21 2.74 -6.67
C ARG A 221 -4.13 1.79 -6.15
N MET A 222 -4.34 1.17 -4.98
CA MET A 222 -3.45 0.17 -4.41
C MET A 222 -4.26 -0.94 -3.72
N SER A 223 -3.94 -2.18 -4.04
CA SER A 223 -4.44 -3.40 -3.40
C SER A 223 -3.36 -3.98 -2.50
N LEU A 224 -3.67 -4.23 -1.23
CA LEU A 224 -2.77 -4.95 -0.32
C LEU A 224 -2.89 -6.47 -0.53
N SER A 225 -2.78 -6.88 -1.80
CA SER A 225 -2.84 -8.26 -2.27
C SER A 225 -1.98 -8.43 -3.54
N PRO A 226 -1.69 -9.67 -3.99
CA PRO A 226 -2.10 -10.96 -3.44
C PRO A 226 -1.23 -11.43 -2.26
N ASN A 227 -1.76 -12.40 -1.48
CA ASN A 227 -0.95 -13.16 -0.54
C ASN A 227 -0.13 -14.20 -1.32
N ALA A 228 1.19 -14.12 -1.20
CA ALA A 228 2.16 -15.07 -1.75
C ALA A 228 2.64 -16.10 -0.71
N ASP A 229 1.93 -16.17 0.42
CA ASP A 229 2.20 -17.14 1.48
C ASP A 229 1.76 -18.54 1.06
N LEU A 230 2.46 -19.58 1.53
CA LEU A 230 2.06 -20.97 1.34
C LEU A 230 1.41 -21.54 2.60
N ALA A 231 0.33 -22.29 2.46
CA ALA A 231 -0.39 -22.97 3.55
C ALA A 231 0.38 -24.19 4.08
N THR A 232 1.62 -24.01 4.53
CA THR A 232 2.50 -25.11 4.98
C THR A 232 2.20 -25.59 6.39
N ASP A 233 1.48 -24.83 7.21
CA ASP A 233 0.93 -25.28 8.50
C ASP A 233 -0.60 -25.22 8.47
N PRO A 234 -1.32 -26.37 8.54
CA PRO A 234 -2.78 -26.38 8.47
C PRO A 234 -3.46 -25.73 9.68
N ARG A 235 -2.72 -25.44 10.75
CA ARG A 235 -3.22 -24.75 11.95
C ARG A 235 -3.22 -23.22 11.79
N TRP A 236 -2.52 -22.69 10.78
CA TRP A 236 -2.44 -21.24 10.58
C TRP A 236 -3.80 -20.65 10.21
N GLY A 237 -4.23 -19.63 10.95
CA GLY A 237 -5.58 -19.05 10.84
C GLY A 237 -5.84 -18.30 9.53
N ARG A 238 -4.81 -18.01 8.71
CA ARG A 238 -4.91 -17.26 7.45
C ARG A 238 -4.75 -18.13 6.20
N ASN A 239 -4.85 -19.45 6.32
CA ASN A 239 -4.72 -20.36 5.17
C ASN A 239 -5.73 -20.06 4.05
N GLN A 240 -6.93 -19.55 4.37
CA GLN A 240 -7.93 -19.16 3.38
C GLN A 240 -7.49 -17.98 2.48
N GLU A 241 -6.54 -17.18 2.93
CA GLU A 241 -5.98 -16.05 2.16
C GLU A 241 -4.90 -16.51 1.16
N THR A 242 -4.48 -17.78 1.21
CA THR A 242 -3.43 -18.35 0.36
C THR A 242 -4.01 -19.15 -0.80
N TYR A 243 -3.23 -19.35 -1.86
CA TYR A 243 -3.60 -20.23 -2.96
C TYR A 243 -3.30 -21.73 -2.67
N GLY A 244 -3.06 -22.10 -1.41
CA GLY A 244 -2.82 -23.47 -0.95
C GLY A 244 -1.37 -23.77 -0.60
N GLU A 245 -1.06 -25.08 -0.49
CA GLU A 245 0.25 -25.56 -0.08
C GLU A 245 1.19 -25.91 -1.25
N ASP A 246 0.62 -26.11 -2.47
CA ASP A 246 1.42 -26.41 -3.66
C ASP A 246 2.07 -25.16 -4.25
N ALA A 247 3.39 -25.12 -4.23
CA ALA A 247 4.15 -23.97 -4.69
C ALA A 247 3.96 -23.63 -6.18
N ASN A 248 3.70 -24.64 -7.05
CA ASN A 248 3.52 -24.38 -8.48
C ASN A 248 2.17 -23.73 -8.74
N THR A 249 1.13 -24.20 -8.06
CA THR A 249 -0.20 -23.57 -8.07
C THR A 249 -0.10 -22.14 -7.54
N ALA A 250 0.50 -21.94 -6.37
CA ALA A 250 0.62 -20.61 -5.77
C ALA A 250 1.37 -19.62 -6.68
N LYS A 251 2.49 -20.03 -7.31
CA LYS A 251 3.22 -19.23 -8.30
C LYS A 251 2.34 -18.77 -9.45
N ALA A 252 1.62 -19.70 -10.07
CA ALA A 252 0.75 -19.40 -11.20
C ALA A 252 -0.35 -18.41 -10.81
N MET A 253 -1.01 -18.65 -9.68
CA MET A 253 -2.11 -17.79 -9.19
C MET A 253 -1.63 -16.40 -8.76
N VAL A 254 -0.48 -16.29 -8.07
CA VAL A 254 0.09 -15.00 -7.65
C VAL A 254 0.47 -14.16 -8.88
N VAL A 255 1.13 -14.76 -9.88
CA VAL A 255 1.47 -14.08 -11.14
C VAL A 255 0.21 -13.59 -11.85
N ALA A 256 -0.82 -14.44 -11.95
CA ALA A 256 -2.11 -14.11 -12.57
C ALA A 256 -2.80 -12.94 -11.85
N ALA A 257 -2.85 -12.97 -10.50
CA ALA A 257 -3.47 -11.91 -9.70
C ALA A 257 -2.75 -10.56 -9.88
N ILE A 258 -1.41 -10.55 -9.86
CA ILE A 258 -0.63 -9.33 -10.11
C ILE A 258 -0.90 -8.79 -11.52
N THR A 259 -0.89 -9.67 -12.53
CA THR A 259 -1.13 -9.30 -13.93
C THR A 259 -2.50 -8.67 -14.13
N GLY A 260 -3.55 -9.23 -13.50
CA GLY A 260 -4.90 -8.66 -13.53
C GLY A 260 -4.98 -7.30 -12.84
N LEU A 261 -4.45 -7.18 -11.62
CA LEU A 261 -4.45 -5.92 -10.86
C LEU A 261 -3.66 -4.80 -11.56
N GLN A 262 -2.52 -5.12 -12.16
CA GLN A 262 -1.68 -4.13 -12.81
C GLN A 262 -2.03 -3.90 -14.29
N ASN A 263 -2.98 -4.68 -14.84
CA ASN A 263 -3.38 -4.63 -16.25
C ASN A 263 -2.21 -4.93 -17.20
N GLY A 264 -1.38 -5.91 -16.84
CA GLY A 264 -0.24 -6.35 -17.64
C GLY A 264 0.94 -6.83 -16.82
N THR A 265 2.01 -7.18 -17.50
CA THR A 265 3.23 -7.78 -16.93
C THR A 265 4.41 -6.81 -16.81
N ASP A 266 4.31 -5.60 -17.39
CA ASP A 266 5.42 -4.64 -17.49
C ASP A 266 5.43 -3.60 -16.35
N GLY A 267 4.84 -3.95 -15.19
CA GLY A 267 4.67 -3.05 -14.06
C GLY A 267 3.40 -2.21 -14.14
N ILE A 268 3.42 -1.02 -13.51
CA ILE A 268 2.23 -0.17 -13.39
C ILE A 268 2.15 0.92 -14.46
N GLY A 269 0.93 1.25 -14.85
CA GLY A 269 0.57 2.37 -15.73
C GLY A 269 -0.73 3.04 -15.29
N VAL A 270 -1.24 3.95 -16.11
CA VAL A 270 -2.44 4.77 -15.79
C VAL A 270 -3.70 3.95 -15.56
N ASP A 271 -3.76 2.76 -16.10
CA ASP A 271 -4.88 1.84 -15.93
C ASP A 271 -4.71 0.83 -14.80
N SER A 272 -3.58 0.83 -14.12
CA SER A 272 -3.26 -0.13 -13.07
C SER A 272 -3.87 0.23 -11.72
N VAL A 273 -4.08 -0.80 -10.89
CA VAL A 273 -4.06 -0.75 -9.44
C VAL A 273 -2.75 -1.39 -9.00
N MET A 274 -1.99 -0.72 -8.13
CA MET A 274 -0.74 -1.26 -7.59
C MET A 274 -1.02 -2.55 -6.82
N SER A 275 -0.31 -3.63 -7.12
CA SER A 275 -0.29 -4.81 -6.26
C SER A 275 0.68 -4.59 -5.09
N CYS A 276 0.35 -5.15 -3.92
CA CYS A 276 1.27 -5.27 -2.78
C CYS A 276 1.36 -6.74 -2.37
N VAL A 277 2.38 -7.41 -2.87
CA VAL A 277 2.56 -8.86 -2.65
C VAL A 277 3.04 -9.11 -1.24
N LYS A 278 2.34 -9.96 -0.49
CA LYS A 278 2.57 -10.18 0.94
C LYS A 278 2.53 -11.67 1.31
N HIS A 279 3.19 -12.09 2.35
CA HIS A 279 4.07 -11.35 3.27
C HIS A 279 5.51 -11.87 3.12
N PHE A 280 6.38 -11.06 2.60
CA PHE A 280 7.75 -11.44 2.32
C PHE A 280 8.56 -11.74 3.61
N PRO A 281 9.32 -12.82 3.71
CA PRO A 281 9.62 -13.85 2.69
C PRO A 281 8.68 -15.06 2.71
N GLY A 282 7.50 -14.99 3.32
CA GLY A 282 6.49 -16.02 3.44
C GLY A 282 6.04 -16.21 4.90
N SER A 283 4.74 -16.25 5.18
CA SER A 283 4.18 -16.30 6.53
C SER A 283 3.55 -17.65 6.93
N GLY A 284 3.41 -18.59 6.00
CA GLY A 284 2.73 -19.88 6.24
C GLY A 284 3.27 -20.73 7.41
N PRO A 285 4.61 -20.84 7.65
CA PRO A 285 5.16 -21.71 8.67
C PRO A 285 5.26 -21.04 10.05
N GLN A 286 4.26 -20.28 10.47
CA GLN A 286 4.25 -19.65 11.79
C GLN A 286 4.16 -20.70 12.90
N THR A 287 4.99 -20.54 13.93
CA THR A 287 5.12 -21.50 15.03
C THR A 287 3.78 -21.78 15.72
N GLY A 288 3.35 -23.02 15.69
CA GLY A 288 2.07 -23.45 16.26
C GLY A 288 0.84 -22.98 15.51
N GLY A 289 0.99 -22.39 14.33
CA GLY A 289 -0.11 -21.84 13.51
C GLY A 289 -0.70 -20.54 14.07
N VAL A 290 -0.02 -19.90 15.05
CA VAL A 290 -0.50 -18.66 15.68
C VAL A 290 0.05 -17.48 14.89
N ASP A 291 -0.86 -16.64 14.35
CA ASP A 291 -0.48 -15.45 13.58
C ASP A 291 0.37 -14.48 14.42
N GLY A 292 1.44 -13.95 13.82
CA GLY A 292 2.45 -13.13 14.53
C GLY A 292 3.49 -13.93 15.31
N SER A 293 3.41 -15.27 15.36
CA SER A 293 4.44 -16.12 15.95
C SER A 293 5.71 -16.16 15.10
N PRO A 294 6.89 -16.48 15.68
CA PRO A 294 8.12 -16.60 14.92
C PRO A 294 8.02 -17.62 13.77
N LEU A 295 8.49 -17.21 12.62
CA LEU A 295 8.71 -18.05 11.45
C LEU A 295 10.11 -18.69 11.57
N VAL A 296 10.19 -19.99 11.38
CA VAL A 296 11.48 -20.70 11.40
C VAL A 296 11.69 -21.35 10.04
N PHE A 297 12.65 -20.84 9.31
CA PHE A 297 13.06 -21.37 8.01
C PHE A 297 14.37 -22.16 8.15
N ASP A 298 14.42 -23.38 7.61
CA ASP A 298 15.63 -23.98 7.11
C ASP A 298 15.87 -23.59 5.63
N ASP A 299 16.98 -23.99 5.06
CA ASP A 299 17.34 -23.62 3.68
C ASP A 299 16.30 -24.09 2.65
N GLU A 300 15.72 -25.28 2.83
CA GLU A 300 14.75 -25.86 1.91
C GLU A 300 13.41 -25.14 2.00
N THR A 301 12.89 -24.95 3.20
CA THR A 301 11.63 -24.25 3.46
C THR A 301 11.74 -22.79 3.02
N PHE A 302 12.85 -22.12 3.30
CA PHE A 302 13.08 -20.77 2.86
C PHE A 302 13.09 -20.65 1.33
N ALA A 303 13.82 -21.54 0.64
CA ALA A 303 13.86 -21.56 -0.82
C ALA A 303 12.48 -21.82 -1.43
N LEU A 304 11.68 -22.70 -0.81
CA LEU A 304 10.31 -22.99 -1.24
C LEU A 304 9.43 -21.73 -1.17
N HIS A 305 9.36 -21.06 -0.01
CA HIS A 305 8.55 -19.85 0.16
C HIS A 305 9.06 -18.71 -0.72
N LEU A 306 10.38 -18.49 -0.78
CA LEU A 306 11.00 -17.45 -1.60
C LEU A 306 10.66 -17.62 -3.09
N SER A 307 10.54 -18.85 -3.56
CA SER A 307 10.25 -19.16 -4.98
C SER A 307 8.92 -18.58 -5.48
N ILE A 308 7.96 -18.31 -4.60
CA ILE A 308 6.70 -17.65 -4.97
C ILE A 308 6.95 -16.17 -5.28
N PHE A 309 7.77 -15.52 -4.47
CA PHE A 309 8.17 -14.13 -4.71
C PHE A 309 9.06 -14.00 -5.94
N GLU A 310 9.98 -14.96 -6.18
CA GLU A 310 10.76 -15.03 -7.43
C GLU A 310 9.84 -15.09 -8.66
N ALA A 311 8.77 -15.88 -8.61
CA ALA A 311 7.77 -15.92 -9.68
C ALA A 311 7.01 -14.57 -9.78
N ALA A 312 6.58 -13.98 -8.67
CA ALA A 312 5.90 -12.68 -8.65
C ALA A 312 6.74 -11.58 -9.30
N LEU A 313 8.07 -11.57 -9.09
CA LEU A 313 8.97 -10.56 -9.65
C LEU A 313 9.03 -10.59 -11.18
N THR A 314 8.67 -11.69 -11.83
CA THR A 314 8.65 -11.78 -13.31
C THR A 314 7.61 -10.89 -13.96
N VAL A 315 6.65 -10.37 -13.20
CA VAL A 315 5.58 -9.47 -13.66
C VAL A 315 5.63 -8.10 -12.96
N HIS A 316 6.76 -7.75 -12.41
CA HIS A 316 7.08 -6.42 -11.86
C HIS A 316 6.02 -5.88 -10.88
N PRO A 317 5.77 -6.55 -9.72
CA PRO A 317 4.81 -6.07 -8.73
C PRO A 317 5.19 -4.69 -8.21
N ALA A 318 4.21 -3.80 -8.08
CA ALA A 318 4.45 -2.42 -7.67
C ALA A 318 4.99 -2.30 -6.25
N SER A 319 4.51 -3.18 -5.34
CA SER A 319 4.93 -3.19 -3.94
C SER A 319 5.07 -4.61 -3.41
N ILE A 320 5.97 -4.77 -2.43
CA ILE A 320 6.14 -5.99 -1.63
C ILE A 320 6.09 -5.61 -0.15
N MET A 321 5.37 -6.43 0.65
CA MET A 321 5.21 -6.21 2.09
C MET A 321 6.00 -7.26 2.88
N PRO A 322 7.13 -6.89 3.53
CA PRO A 322 7.78 -7.75 4.50
C PRO A 322 6.99 -7.81 5.81
N TYR A 323 6.93 -9.00 6.40
CA TYR A 323 6.19 -9.25 7.65
C TYR A 323 6.80 -10.38 8.48
N GLY A 324 6.49 -10.35 9.76
CA GLY A 324 6.76 -11.42 10.71
C GLY A 324 8.18 -11.40 11.28
N TYR A 325 8.30 -12.05 12.45
CA TYR A 325 9.59 -12.32 13.10
C TYR A 325 10.11 -13.66 12.60
N SER A 326 11.23 -13.68 11.93
CA SER A 326 11.71 -14.87 11.24
C SER A 326 13.21 -15.12 11.42
N THR A 327 13.56 -16.39 11.44
CA THR A 327 14.94 -16.84 11.24
C THR A 327 15.14 -17.09 9.75
N VAL A 328 15.79 -16.18 9.07
CA VAL A 328 16.03 -16.24 7.62
C VAL A 328 17.45 -16.71 7.34
N PRO A 329 17.65 -17.81 6.57
CA PRO A 329 18.96 -18.21 6.11
C PRO A 329 19.63 -17.09 5.30
N TYR A 330 20.86 -16.71 5.71
CA TYR A 330 21.55 -15.56 5.10
C TYR A 330 22.64 -16.00 4.14
N LEU A 331 22.41 -15.98 2.85
CA LEU A 331 23.36 -16.04 1.72
C LEU A 331 24.69 -16.81 1.98
N GLY A 332 24.63 -17.94 2.70
CA GLY A 332 25.80 -18.75 3.05
C GLY A 332 26.48 -18.38 4.38
N GLY A 333 25.93 -17.43 5.15
CA GLY A 333 26.31 -17.10 6.53
C GLY A 333 25.36 -17.68 7.56
N ASP A 334 25.49 -17.20 8.82
CA ASP A 334 24.56 -17.54 9.90
C ASP A 334 23.15 -16.99 9.62
N ALA A 335 22.11 -17.72 10.03
CA ALA A 335 20.73 -17.26 9.92
C ALA A 335 20.50 -15.98 10.73
N VAL A 336 19.73 -15.05 10.14
CA VAL A 336 19.37 -13.79 10.79
C VAL A 336 17.99 -13.91 11.42
N GLU A 337 17.91 -13.66 12.71
CA GLU A 337 16.67 -13.69 13.51
C GLU A 337 16.23 -12.25 13.80
N ASN A 338 15.19 -11.77 13.09
CA ASN A 338 14.63 -10.43 13.29
C ASN A 338 13.24 -10.32 12.65
N TYR A 339 12.54 -9.22 12.90
CA TYR A 339 11.36 -8.86 12.11
C TYR A 339 11.77 -8.53 10.67
N ALA A 340 11.09 -9.14 9.69
CA ALA A 340 11.43 -8.97 8.28
C ALA A 340 11.37 -7.49 7.86
N HIS A 341 10.40 -6.74 8.36
CA HIS A 341 10.23 -5.31 8.09
C HIS A 341 11.18 -4.38 8.89
N GLU A 342 12.02 -4.91 9.76
CA GLU A 342 13.07 -4.18 10.49
C GLU A 342 14.47 -4.73 10.14
N SER A 343 14.56 -5.66 9.19
CA SER A 343 15.80 -6.32 8.80
C SER A 343 16.36 -5.81 7.49
N SER A 344 17.51 -5.14 7.56
CA SER A 344 18.26 -4.75 6.35
C SER A 344 18.68 -5.96 5.52
N VAL A 345 19.00 -7.10 6.16
CA VAL A 345 19.32 -8.35 5.46
C VAL A 345 18.14 -8.81 4.62
N VAL A 346 16.94 -8.83 5.17
CA VAL A 346 15.75 -9.27 4.43
C VAL A 346 15.41 -8.31 3.30
N MET A 347 15.41 -7.00 3.56
CA MET A 347 14.98 -6.02 2.57
C MET A 347 16.08 -5.63 1.56
N ASN A 348 17.31 -5.37 2.03
CA ASN A 348 18.37 -4.91 1.15
C ASN A 348 19.18 -6.07 0.55
N ASP A 349 19.62 -7.07 1.37
CA ASP A 349 20.49 -8.11 0.84
C ASP A 349 19.70 -9.17 0.06
N VAL A 350 18.54 -9.62 0.60
CA VAL A 350 17.73 -10.64 -0.07
C VAL A 350 16.83 -10.01 -1.13
N LEU A 351 15.90 -9.12 -0.76
CA LEU A 351 14.88 -8.63 -1.69
C LEU A 351 15.47 -7.72 -2.78
N ARG A 352 16.24 -6.70 -2.41
CA ARG A 352 16.87 -5.81 -3.39
C ARG A 352 18.10 -6.40 -4.05
N GLY A 353 19.01 -6.99 -3.26
CA GLY A 353 20.30 -7.47 -3.75
C GLY A 353 20.22 -8.79 -4.52
N ARG A 354 19.75 -9.87 -3.86
CA ARG A 354 19.66 -11.19 -4.49
C ARG A 354 18.58 -11.30 -5.53
N LEU A 355 17.37 -10.76 -5.23
CA LEU A 355 16.21 -10.86 -6.12
C LEU A 355 16.11 -9.71 -7.12
N GLY A 356 16.88 -8.63 -6.94
CA GLY A 356 16.92 -7.48 -7.86
C GLY A 356 15.64 -6.62 -7.84
N TYR A 357 14.85 -6.66 -6.76
CA TYR A 357 13.61 -5.88 -6.68
C TYR A 357 13.89 -4.39 -6.53
N ASP A 358 13.33 -3.57 -7.41
CA ASP A 358 13.49 -2.11 -7.47
C ASP A 358 12.20 -1.33 -7.14
N GLY A 359 11.06 -2.02 -6.96
CA GLY A 359 9.78 -1.43 -6.61
C GLY A 359 9.68 -0.96 -5.14
N ILE A 360 8.48 -0.67 -4.69
CA ILE A 360 8.19 -0.15 -3.35
C ILE A 360 8.24 -1.28 -2.31
N ILE A 361 8.96 -1.07 -1.21
CA ILE A 361 8.87 -1.91 -0.02
C ILE A 361 7.95 -1.21 0.98
N GLN A 362 6.78 -1.78 1.20
CA GLN A 362 5.81 -1.29 2.17
C GLN A 362 5.78 -2.20 3.38
N THR A 363 5.85 -1.64 4.58
CA THR A 363 5.73 -2.43 5.81
C THR A 363 4.28 -2.81 6.11
N ASP A 364 4.11 -3.83 6.92
CA ASP A 364 2.87 -4.06 7.65
C ASP A 364 2.71 -3.02 8.78
N TRP A 365 1.69 -3.16 9.64
CA TRP A 365 1.35 -2.25 10.73
C TRP A 365 2.00 -2.67 12.07
N GLY A 366 2.08 -1.71 13.02
CA GLY A 366 2.46 -2.02 14.40
C GLY A 366 3.97 -2.14 14.68
N LEU A 367 4.82 -1.47 13.90
CA LEU A 367 6.28 -1.57 13.93
C LEU A 367 7.00 -0.27 14.32
N ASN A 368 8.33 -0.33 14.42
CA ASN A 368 9.15 0.85 14.58
C ASN A 368 9.49 1.48 13.23
N HIS A 369 8.74 2.50 12.83
CA HIS A 369 8.85 3.16 11.53
C HIS A 369 10.27 3.66 11.21
N ILE A 370 11.02 4.16 12.21
CA ILE A 370 12.39 4.66 12.00
C ILE A 370 13.33 3.48 11.67
N VAL A 371 13.24 2.38 12.42
CA VAL A 371 14.05 1.18 12.18
C VAL A 371 13.73 0.58 10.82
N ALA A 372 12.45 0.44 10.50
CA ALA A 372 12.00 -0.09 9.21
C ALA A 372 12.51 0.73 8.03
N MET A 373 12.40 2.05 8.12
CA MET A 373 12.89 2.96 7.10
C MET A 373 14.42 2.86 6.91
N GLN A 374 15.18 2.84 8.00
CA GLN A 374 16.64 2.67 7.96
C GLN A 374 17.04 1.30 7.41
N ALA A 375 16.22 0.27 7.67
CA ALA A 375 16.44 -1.09 7.17
C ALA A 375 16.07 -1.28 5.69
N GLY A 376 15.35 -0.36 5.04
CA GLY A 376 15.10 -0.42 3.59
C GLY A 376 13.66 -0.22 3.14
N ALA A 377 12.71 -0.02 4.06
CA ALA A 377 11.32 0.23 3.71
C ALA A 377 11.13 1.63 3.09
N ASP A 378 10.16 1.76 2.19
CA ASP A 378 9.80 3.01 1.51
C ASP A 378 8.47 3.57 2.05
N VAL A 379 7.51 2.72 2.42
CA VAL A 379 6.19 3.10 2.95
C VAL A 379 5.94 2.40 4.29
N MET A 380 5.48 3.15 5.29
CA MET A 380 5.28 2.68 6.66
C MET A 380 3.79 2.57 6.98
N GLY A 381 3.30 1.34 7.17
CA GLY A 381 1.93 1.07 7.59
C GLY A 381 1.63 1.57 9.00
N GLY A 382 0.52 2.30 9.16
CA GLY A 382 0.10 2.88 10.43
C GLY A 382 0.85 4.14 10.87
N MET A 383 1.72 4.68 10.02
CA MET A 383 2.47 5.91 10.30
C MET A 383 1.54 7.13 10.31
N GLY A 384 1.66 7.97 11.33
CA GLY A 384 0.87 9.19 11.52
C GLY A 384 1.73 10.45 11.66
N GLN A 385 1.07 11.59 11.93
CA GLN A 385 1.72 12.91 12.01
C GLN A 385 2.94 12.95 12.96
N ARG A 386 2.85 12.28 14.12
CA ARG A 386 3.96 12.26 15.09
C ARG A 386 5.17 11.53 14.53
N ASP A 387 4.94 10.50 13.72
CA ASP A 387 6.01 9.72 13.12
C ASP A 387 6.65 10.49 11.97
N VAL A 388 5.91 11.29 11.21
CA VAL A 388 6.46 12.22 10.21
C VAL A 388 7.48 13.17 10.86
N THR A 389 7.11 13.80 11.98
CA THR A 389 8.03 14.68 12.71
C THR A 389 9.29 13.93 13.18
N ARG A 390 9.10 12.74 13.78
CA ARG A 390 10.23 11.91 14.23
C ARG A 390 11.14 11.46 13.08
N MET A 391 10.53 11.16 11.92
CA MET A 391 11.26 10.78 10.73
C MET A 391 12.21 11.91 10.28
N VAL A 392 11.71 13.13 10.20
CA VAL A 392 12.52 14.30 9.85
C VAL A 392 13.67 14.54 10.85
N ASP A 393 13.42 14.34 12.16
CA ASP A 393 14.41 14.57 13.21
C ASP A 393 15.50 13.49 13.29
N GLN A 394 15.23 12.25 12.86
CA GLN A 394 16.05 11.07 13.17
C GLN A 394 16.61 10.34 11.96
N VAL A 395 16.15 10.67 10.74
CA VAL A 395 16.57 10.00 9.52
C VAL A 395 17.40 10.94 8.64
N ASP A 396 18.41 10.40 8.00
CA ASP A 396 19.24 11.15 7.04
C ASP A 396 18.38 11.67 5.87
N PRO A 397 18.39 12.96 5.55
CA PRO A 397 17.61 13.54 4.46
C PRO A 397 17.84 12.91 3.09
N SER A 398 19.03 12.34 2.85
CA SER A 398 19.32 11.62 1.61
C SER A 398 18.50 10.35 1.48
N LEU A 399 18.27 9.64 2.59
CA LEU A 399 17.39 8.46 2.62
C LEU A 399 15.94 8.86 2.38
N LEU A 400 15.46 9.97 3.00
CA LEU A 400 14.11 10.49 2.73
C LEU A 400 13.92 10.78 1.24
N THR A 401 14.91 11.40 0.61
CA THR A 401 14.87 11.72 -0.82
C THR A 401 14.85 10.45 -1.69
N ASP A 402 15.70 9.47 -1.39
CA ASP A 402 15.78 8.22 -2.15
C ASP A 402 14.47 7.42 -2.08
N ARG A 403 13.88 7.29 -0.88
CA ARG A 403 12.61 6.61 -0.70
C ARG A 403 11.47 7.35 -1.40
N CYS A 404 11.36 8.66 -1.17
CA CYS A 404 10.31 9.49 -1.78
C CYS A 404 10.35 9.45 -3.31
N ARG A 405 11.54 9.40 -3.93
CA ARG A 405 11.70 9.25 -5.38
C ARG A 405 10.92 8.05 -5.94
N ARG A 406 11.02 6.87 -5.30
CA ARG A 406 10.28 5.67 -5.74
C ARG A 406 8.77 5.87 -5.65
N LEU A 407 8.31 6.55 -4.59
CA LEU A 407 6.88 6.79 -4.37
C LEU A 407 6.30 7.75 -5.39
N LEU A 408 6.99 8.85 -5.66
CA LEU A 408 6.56 9.83 -6.66
C LEU A 408 6.58 9.25 -8.06
N LEU A 409 7.63 8.49 -8.41
CA LEU A 409 7.71 7.79 -9.69
C LEU A 409 6.51 6.85 -9.91
N ALA A 410 6.13 6.09 -8.88
CA ALA A 410 4.94 5.24 -8.95
C ALA A 410 3.65 6.08 -9.13
N LYS A 411 3.51 7.20 -8.41
CA LYS A 411 2.36 8.11 -8.54
C LYS A 411 2.26 8.71 -9.94
N PHE A 412 3.37 9.14 -10.54
CA PHE A 412 3.37 9.66 -11.91
C PHE A 412 3.05 8.56 -12.93
N ARG A 413 3.61 7.36 -12.81
CA ARG A 413 3.27 6.22 -13.67
C ARG A 413 1.80 5.81 -13.58
N LEU A 414 1.21 5.87 -12.39
CA LEU A 414 -0.23 5.65 -12.19
C LEU A 414 -1.10 6.78 -12.78
N GLY A 415 -0.54 7.94 -13.12
CA GLY A 415 -1.28 9.09 -13.61
C GLY A 415 -2.17 9.77 -12.57
N VAL A 416 -1.91 9.57 -11.28
CA VAL A 416 -2.78 10.08 -10.21
C VAL A 416 -2.80 11.61 -10.09
N PHE A 417 -1.80 12.31 -10.58
CA PHE A 417 -1.77 13.78 -10.64
C PHE A 417 -2.79 14.38 -11.61
N CYS A 418 -3.22 13.59 -12.62
CA CYS A 418 -4.19 14.03 -13.63
C CYS A 418 -5.62 13.55 -13.33
N LEU A 419 -5.79 12.31 -12.86
CA LEU A 419 -7.02 11.52 -12.99
C LEU A 419 -7.66 11.07 -11.66
N LEU A 420 -7.36 11.69 -10.51
CA LEU A 420 -7.70 11.09 -9.20
C LEU A 420 -9.15 11.18 -8.76
N TYR A 421 -9.99 11.92 -9.46
CA TYR A 421 -11.39 12.01 -9.05
C TYR A 421 -12.22 10.87 -9.63
N THR A 422 -13.02 10.24 -8.78
CA THR A 422 -13.94 9.16 -9.18
C THR A 422 -15.13 9.70 -9.96
N SER A 423 -15.80 8.82 -10.69
CA SER A 423 -17.14 9.14 -11.18
C SER A 423 -18.13 9.01 -10.03
N PRO A 424 -19.06 9.95 -9.80
CA PRO A 424 -20.11 9.82 -8.80
C PRO A 424 -21.09 8.67 -9.09
N SER A 425 -20.96 8.00 -10.21
CA SER A 425 -21.70 6.77 -10.56
C SER A 425 -20.73 5.77 -11.20
N PRO A 426 -19.98 5.01 -10.41
CA PRO A 426 -19.20 3.90 -10.95
C PRO A 426 -20.17 2.87 -11.56
N ARG A 427 -20.10 2.69 -12.87
CA ARG A 427 -20.86 1.68 -13.62
C ARG A 427 -20.01 0.46 -13.83
#